data_c772b35378fd4964d61666b41480ea9c
#
_entry.id   c772b35378fd4964d61666b41480ea9c
#
_cell.length_a   1.000
_cell.length_b   1.000
_cell.length_c   1.000
_cell.angle_alpha   90.00
_cell.angle_beta   90.00
_cell.angle_gamma   90.00
#
_symmetry.space_group_name_H-M   'P 1'
#
loop_
_entity.id
_entity.type
_entity.pdbx_description
1 polymer ?
#
loop_
_entity_poly.entity_id
_entity_poly.type
_entity_poly.pdbx_seq_one_letter_code
_entity_poly.pdbx_strand_id
1 'polypeptide(L)'
;MIEMKPLQAKAYEYIKTLILNGELKVDEIYSETKIAKELGISRTPLRDAIHHLVEEGYIDIIPSKGFKLHKMTKQDVLDTFQIRSAIEGYCTFYIAQNYKSEECQKLFSYLEFLLFKQEQILNTSKSIDAFTKFDNEFHIEIVHHLKNKSFDKLFDMQLYRIKELATSSLAHIGRMENTLTEHKNIFNAMTNGD
;
A
#
# COMPACT_ATOMS: atom_id res chain seq x y z
N MET A 1 7.39 -14.94 4.66
CA MET A 1 6.74 -15.15 3.35
C MET A 1 6.44 -16.64 3.22
N ILE A 2 5.19 -17.00 2.94
CA ILE A 2 4.89 -18.37 2.48
C ILE A 2 5.50 -18.42 1.08
N GLU A 3 6.47 -19.32 0.88
CA GLU A 3 7.12 -19.49 -0.42
C GLU A 3 6.10 -20.05 -1.41
N MET A 4 5.64 -19.22 -2.33
CA MET A 4 4.68 -19.64 -3.36
C MET A 4 5.35 -20.60 -4.33
N LYS A 5 4.65 -21.69 -4.69
CA LYS A 5 5.09 -22.56 -5.79
C LYS A 5 5.15 -21.75 -7.10
N PRO A 6 6.06 -22.07 -8.03
CA PRO A 6 6.28 -21.23 -9.23
C PRO A 6 5.01 -20.88 -10.04
N LEU A 7 4.09 -21.82 -10.22
CA LEU A 7 2.84 -21.60 -10.95
C LEU A 7 1.84 -20.74 -10.15
N GLN A 8 1.83 -20.85 -8.84
CA GLN A 8 1.03 -20.02 -7.95
C GLN A 8 1.54 -18.56 -7.99
N ALA A 9 2.87 -18.36 -7.87
CA ALA A 9 3.48 -17.06 -7.99
C ALA A 9 3.20 -16.40 -9.34
N LYS A 10 3.31 -17.18 -10.43
CA LYS A 10 2.97 -16.68 -11.78
C LYS A 10 1.51 -16.21 -11.88
N ALA A 11 0.57 -16.97 -11.33
CA ALA A 11 -0.84 -16.62 -11.34
C ALA A 11 -1.12 -15.37 -10.48
N TYR A 12 -0.51 -15.30 -9.31
CA TYR A 12 -0.61 -14.15 -8.40
C TYR A 12 -0.12 -12.87 -9.07
N GLU A 13 1.11 -12.86 -9.60
CA GLU A 13 1.69 -11.70 -10.28
C GLU A 13 0.88 -11.27 -11.51
N TYR A 14 0.36 -12.22 -12.27
CA TYR A 14 -0.48 -11.93 -13.42
C TYR A 14 -1.75 -11.17 -13.02
N ILE A 15 -2.53 -11.72 -12.06
CA ILE A 15 -3.77 -11.07 -11.63
C ILE A 15 -3.47 -9.73 -10.97
N LYS A 16 -2.45 -9.66 -10.11
CA LYS A 16 -2.02 -8.43 -9.45
C LYS A 16 -1.66 -7.33 -10.47
N THR A 17 -0.96 -7.70 -11.53
CA THR A 17 -0.62 -6.78 -12.62
C THR A 17 -1.86 -6.25 -13.33
N LEU A 18 -2.85 -7.12 -13.65
CA LEU A 18 -4.12 -6.69 -14.25
C LEU A 18 -4.88 -5.70 -13.35
N ILE A 19 -4.87 -5.94 -12.03
CA ILE A 19 -5.50 -5.04 -11.05
C ILE A 19 -4.80 -3.68 -11.02
N LEU A 20 -3.46 -3.70 -10.86
CA LEU A 20 -2.67 -2.47 -10.74
C LEU A 20 -2.66 -1.62 -12.02
N ASN A 21 -2.80 -2.26 -13.18
CA ASN A 21 -2.94 -1.57 -14.47
C ASN A 21 -4.36 -1.06 -14.76
N GLY A 22 -5.35 -1.38 -13.89
CA GLY A 22 -6.75 -1.02 -14.11
C GLY A 22 -7.43 -1.80 -15.24
N GLU A 23 -6.88 -2.96 -15.61
CA GLU A 23 -7.44 -3.83 -16.66
C GLU A 23 -8.65 -4.63 -16.15
N LEU A 24 -8.75 -4.84 -14.84
CA LEU A 24 -9.93 -5.38 -14.20
C LEU A 24 -10.85 -4.24 -13.75
N LYS A 25 -12.15 -4.36 -14.08
CA LYS A 25 -13.15 -3.34 -13.75
C LYS A 25 -13.88 -3.69 -12.45
N VAL A 26 -14.20 -2.67 -11.70
CA VAL A 26 -15.07 -2.80 -10.52
C VAL A 26 -16.43 -3.34 -10.94
N ASP A 27 -17.03 -4.21 -10.11
CA ASP A 27 -18.33 -4.86 -10.32
C ASP A 27 -18.41 -5.92 -11.45
N GLU A 28 -17.31 -6.20 -12.17
CA GLU A 28 -17.22 -7.34 -13.09
C GLU A 28 -16.76 -8.61 -12.37
N ILE A 29 -17.32 -9.77 -12.78
CA ILE A 29 -16.93 -11.09 -12.25
C ILE A 29 -15.99 -11.78 -13.23
N TYR A 30 -14.82 -12.20 -12.73
CA TYR A 30 -13.78 -12.85 -13.51
C TYR A 30 -13.75 -14.36 -13.25
N SER A 31 -13.80 -15.14 -14.32
CA SER A 31 -13.85 -16.60 -14.24
C SER A 31 -12.48 -17.22 -14.00
N GLU A 32 -12.34 -17.99 -12.91
CA GLU A 32 -11.13 -18.78 -12.64
C GLU A 32 -10.74 -19.69 -13.81
N THR A 33 -11.74 -20.32 -14.44
CA THR A 33 -11.51 -21.25 -15.55
C THR A 33 -10.91 -20.55 -16.76
N LYS A 34 -11.39 -19.34 -17.06
CA LYS A 34 -10.90 -18.53 -18.18
C LYS A 34 -9.44 -18.13 -17.93
N ILE A 35 -9.14 -17.58 -16.76
CA ILE A 35 -7.78 -17.14 -16.41
C ILE A 35 -6.80 -18.33 -16.35
N ALA A 36 -7.21 -19.47 -15.77
CA ALA A 36 -6.38 -20.67 -15.75
C ALA A 36 -6.01 -21.12 -17.18
N LYS A 37 -6.97 -21.08 -18.10
CA LYS A 37 -6.76 -21.41 -19.52
C LYS A 37 -5.80 -20.40 -20.19
N GLU A 38 -5.96 -19.11 -19.95
CA GLU A 38 -5.08 -18.06 -20.49
C GLU A 38 -3.63 -18.23 -20.01
N LEU A 39 -3.45 -18.59 -18.74
CA LEU A 39 -2.12 -18.82 -18.16
C LEU A 39 -1.52 -20.21 -18.49
N GLY A 40 -2.32 -21.13 -19.06
CA GLY A 40 -1.90 -22.51 -19.33
C GLY A 40 -1.61 -23.31 -18.06
N ILE A 41 -2.35 -23.07 -16.96
CA ILE A 41 -2.16 -23.74 -15.66
C ILE A 41 -3.46 -24.44 -15.21
N SER A 42 -3.32 -25.36 -14.25
CA SER A 42 -4.50 -25.94 -13.59
C SER A 42 -5.16 -24.95 -12.62
N ARG A 43 -6.39 -25.25 -12.19
CA ARG A 43 -7.16 -24.40 -11.27
C ARG A 43 -6.58 -24.34 -9.85
N THR A 44 -5.87 -25.38 -9.41
CA THR A 44 -5.33 -25.43 -8.05
C THR A 44 -4.34 -24.30 -7.76
N PRO A 45 -3.21 -24.13 -8.49
CA PRO A 45 -2.30 -23.01 -8.26
C PRO A 45 -2.94 -21.63 -8.47
N LEU A 46 -3.95 -21.55 -9.37
CA LEU A 46 -4.70 -20.31 -9.55
C LEU A 46 -5.54 -19.97 -8.31
N ARG A 47 -6.24 -20.95 -7.72
CA ARG A 47 -7.03 -20.74 -6.51
C ARG A 47 -6.16 -20.34 -5.31
N ASP A 48 -5.00 -20.98 -5.18
CA ASP A 48 -4.05 -20.62 -4.13
C ASP A 48 -3.61 -19.14 -4.28
N ALA A 49 -3.35 -18.69 -5.52
CA ALA A 49 -3.04 -17.29 -5.82
C ALA A 49 -4.22 -16.35 -5.52
N ILE A 50 -5.45 -16.73 -5.89
CA ILE A 50 -6.66 -16.00 -5.60
C ILE A 50 -6.86 -15.82 -4.09
N HIS A 51 -6.64 -16.87 -3.29
CA HIS A 51 -6.74 -16.75 -1.83
C HIS A 51 -5.76 -15.75 -1.25
N HIS A 52 -4.51 -15.69 -1.72
CA HIS A 52 -3.57 -14.65 -1.30
C HIS A 52 -4.02 -13.23 -1.67
N LEU A 53 -4.57 -13.06 -2.88
CA LEU A 53 -5.12 -11.76 -3.29
C LEU A 53 -6.36 -11.35 -2.46
N VAL A 54 -7.14 -12.31 -1.98
CA VAL A 54 -8.25 -12.05 -1.03
C VAL A 54 -7.70 -11.62 0.33
N GLU A 55 -6.69 -12.32 0.86
CA GLU A 55 -6.04 -11.98 2.12
C GLU A 55 -5.44 -10.56 2.09
N GLU A 56 -4.86 -10.18 0.96
CA GLU A 56 -4.33 -8.81 0.74
C GLU A 56 -5.43 -7.78 0.41
N GLY A 57 -6.68 -8.20 0.26
CA GLY A 57 -7.81 -7.31 0.03
C GLY A 57 -7.94 -6.75 -1.39
N TYR A 58 -7.30 -7.38 -2.38
CA TYR A 58 -7.45 -7.00 -3.78
C TYR A 58 -8.79 -7.41 -4.39
N ILE A 59 -9.29 -8.59 -4.01
CA ILE A 59 -10.46 -9.23 -4.64
C ILE A 59 -11.34 -9.94 -3.62
N ASP A 60 -12.61 -10.14 -4.01
CA ASP A 60 -13.59 -10.96 -3.30
C ASP A 60 -13.94 -12.21 -4.10
N ILE A 61 -14.02 -13.37 -3.47
CA ILE A 61 -14.51 -14.60 -4.09
C ILE A 61 -16.03 -14.55 -4.19
N ILE A 62 -16.56 -14.82 -5.39
CA ILE A 62 -17.98 -15.00 -5.63
C ILE A 62 -18.23 -16.50 -5.82
N PRO A 63 -18.89 -17.17 -4.86
CA PRO A 63 -19.09 -18.62 -4.90
C PRO A 63 -19.66 -19.09 -6.24
N SER A 64 -19.08 -20.12 -6.82
CA SER A 64 -19.44 -20.77 -8.09
C SER A 64 -19.34 -19.88 -9.35
N LYS A 65 -18.91 -18.61 -9.22
CA LYS A 65 -18.81 -17.69 -10.36
C LYS A 65 -17.39 -17.26 -10.67
N GLY A 66 -16.54 -17.10 -9.62
CA GLY A 66 -15.16 -16.64 -9.74
C GLY A 66 -14.81 -15.58 -8.70
N PHE A 67 -14.23 -14.48 -9.12
CA PHE A 67 -13.87 -13.37 -8.23
C PHE A 67 -14.16 -12.00 -8.87
N LYS A 68 -14.20 -10.98 -8.06
CA LYS A 68 -14.31 -9.57 -8.49
C LYS A 68 -13.33 -8.71 -7.72
N LEU A 69 -13.08 -7.48 -8.18
CA LEU A 69 -12.33 -6.50 -7.39
C LEU A 69 -13.04 -6.23 -6.07
N HIS A 70 -12.26 -6.15 -5.00
CA HIS A 70 -12.77 -5.74 -3.69
C HIS A 70 -13.15 -4.26 -3.72
N LYS A 71 -14.37 -3.95 -3.25
CA LYS A 71 -14.82 -2.57 -3.08
C LYS A 71 -14.71 -2.20 -1.61
N MET A 72 -13.85 -1.25 -1.31
CA MET A 72 -13.61 -0.82 0.07
C MET A 72 -14.89 -0.40 0.78
N THR A 73 -15.13 -0.99 1.93
CA THR A 73 -16.22 -0.64 2.85
C THR A 73 -15.76 0.39 3.87
N LYS A 74 -16.70 1.00 4.60
CA LYS A 74 -16.34 1.88 5.74
C LYS A 74 -15.54 1.14 6.82
N GLN A 75 -15.81 -0.17 7.00
CA GLN A 75 -15.08 -0.98 7.96
C GLN A 75 -13.64 -1.21 7.50
N ASP A 76 -13.39 -1.50 6.23
CA ASP A 76 -12.04 -1.63 5.69
C ASP A 76 -11.22 -0.35 5.88
N VAL A 77 -11.87 0.82 5.71
CA VAL A 77 -11.23 2.13 5.96
C VAL A 77 -10.77 2.23 7.42
N LEU A 78 -11.66 1.93 8.37
CA LEU A 78 -11.36 1.99 9.81
C LEU A 78 -10.26 1.00 10.19
N ASP A 79 -10.36 -0.25 9.75
CA ASP A 79 -9.40 -1.31 10.06
C ASP A 79 -8.01 -0.96 9.51
N THR A 80 -7.94 -0.51 8.26
CA THR A 80 -6.68 -0.09 7.63
C THR A 80 -6.06 1.09 8.37
N PHE A 81 -6.87 2.09 8.76
CA PHE A 81 -6.39 3.25 9.51
C PHE A 81 -5.84 2.85 10.88
N GLN A 82 -6.53 1.95 11.61
CA GLN A 82 -6.08 1.47 12.91
C GLN A 82 -4.75 0.70 12.82
N ILE A 83 -4.60 -0.18 11.83
CA ILE A 83 -3.36 -0.93 11.59
C ILE A 83 -2.22 0.04 11.27
N ARG A 84 -2.43 0.99 10.36
CA ARG A 84 -1.46 2.03 10.04
C ARG A 84 -1.02 2.80 11.28
N SER A 85 -2.01 3.34 12.02
CA SER A 85 -1.73 4.13 13.22
C SER A 85 -0.93 3.36 14.26
N ALA A 86 -1.21 2.07 14.45
CA ALA A 86 -0.48 1.23 15.39
C ALA A 86 0.97 0.98 14.96
N ILE A 87 1.18 0.63 13.69
CA ILE A 87 2.53 0.31 13.17
C ILE A 87 3.34 1.59 12.99
N GLU A 88 2.81 2.56 12.25
CA GLU A 88 3.52 3.80 11.96
C GLU A 88 3.77 4.63 13.22
N GLY A 89 2.80 4.69 14.15
CA GLY A 89 2.96 5.39 15.42
C GLY A 89 4.10 4.81 16.27
N TYR A 90 4.21 3.48 16.34
CA TYR A 90 5.35 2.86 17.01
C TYR A 90 6.67 3.15 16.28
N CYS A 91 6.69 3.07 14.95
CA CYS A 91 7.90 3.33 14.17
C CYS A 91 8.38 4.77 14.30
N THR A 92 7.48 5.76 14.20
CA THR A 92 7.81 7.19 14.37
C THR A 92 8.33 7.48 15.77
N PHE A 93 7.69 6.92 16.81
CA PHE A 93 8.17 7.04 18.18
C PHE A 93 9.58 6.47 18.36
N TYR A 94 9.85 5.26 17.82
CA TYR A 94 11.18 4.65 17.89
C TYR A 94 12.23 5.52 17.17
N ILE A 95 11.91 6.04 15.98
CA ILE A 95 12.79 6.93 15.20
C ILE A 95 13.06 8.20 15.97
N ALA A 96 12.05 8.84 16.57
CA ALA A 96 12.20 10.02 17.39
C ALA A 96 13.13 9.79 18.58
N GLN A 97 13.02 8.66 19.28
CA GLN A 97 13.93 8.34 20.38
C GLN A 97 15.38 8.11 19.94
N ASN A 98 15.61 7.74 18.67
CA ASN A 98 16.92 7.45 18.10
C ASN A 98 17.39 8.48 17.05
N TYR A 99 16.79 9.67 17.04
CA TYR A 99 16.92 10.67 15.98
C TYR A 99 18.37 11.09 15.67
N LYS A 100 19.29 10.99 16.63
CA LYS A 100 20.71 11.33 16.44
C LYS A 100 21.54 10.21 15.80
N SER A 101 20.99 9.01 15.62
CA SER A 101 21.73 7.90 15.02
C SER A 101 22.02 8.16 13.54
N GLU A 102 23.11 7.60 13.02
CA GLU A 102 23.49 7.74 11.61
C GLU A 102 22.41 7.18 10.68
N GLU A 103 21.77 6.07 11.09
CA GLU A 103 20.70 5.44 10.35
C GLU A 103 19.47 6.35 10.24
N CYS A 104 19.07 6.99 11.35
CA CYS A 104 17.96 7.94 11.35
C CYS A 104 18.30 9.19 10.53
N GLN A 105 19.54 9.70 10.56
CA GLN A 105 19.93 10.83 9.75
C GLN A 105 19.89 10.53 8.24
N LYS A 106 20.23 9.30 7.82
CA LYS A 106 20.06 8.84 6.44
C LYS A 106 18.58 8.78 6.05
N LEU A 107 17.74 8.23 6.93
CA LEU A 107 16.28 8.22 6.71
C LEU A 107 15.75 9.64 6.56
N PHE A 108 16.12 10.57 7.46
CA PHE A 108 15.63 11.94 7.41
C PHE A 108 16.01 12.65 6.10
N SER A 109 17.21 12.46 5.60
CA SER A 109 17.61 13.01 4.30
C SER A 109 16.74 12.50 3.15
N TYR A 110 16.30 11.24 3.21
CA TYR A 110 15.41 10.68 2.20
C TYR A 110 13.97 11.13 2.37
N LEU A 111 13.45 11.18 3.60
CA LEU A 111 12.11 11.70 3.88
C LEU A 111 11.98 13.18 3.48
N GLU A 112 13.01 14.00 3.71
CA GLU A 112 13.05 15.40 3.27
C GLU A 112 12.95 15.49 1.73
N PHE A 113 13.66 14.63 1.01
CA PHE A 113 13.53 14.53 -0.44
C PHE A 113 12.09 14.16 -0.87
N LEU A 114 11.43 13.23 -0.19
CA LEU A 114 10.05 12.84 -0.49
C LEU A 114 9.08 14.00 -0.23
N LEU A 115 9.25 14.73 0.87
CA LEU A 115 8.46 15.93 1.17
C LEU A 115 8.65 17.01 0.10
N PHE A 116 9.89 17.25 -0.33
CA PHE A 116 10.18 18.17 -1.43
C PHE A 116 9.48 17.76 -2.73
N LYS A 117 9.44 16.45 -3.06
CA LYS A 117 8.72 15.94 -4.23
C LYS A 117 7.20 16.17 -4.12
N GLN A 118 6.60 15.91 -2.96
CA GLN A 118 5.19 16.20 -2.72
C GLN A 118 4.89 17.69 -2.90
N GLU A 119 5.72 18.58 -2.37
CA GLU A 119 5.58 20.03 -2.51
C GLU A 119 5.74 20.49 -3.97
N GLN A 120 6.69 19.94 -4.71
CA GLN A 120 6.83 20.21 -6.14
C GLN A 120 5.57 19.86 -6.93
N ILE A 121 4.97 18.68 -6.65
CA ILE A 121 3.74 18.23 -7.33
C ILE A 121 2.59 19.17 -7.02
N LEU A 122 2.43 19.61 -5.77
CA LEU A 122 1.41 20.60 -5.38
C LEU A 122 1.54 21.91 -6.15
N ASN A 123 2.77 22.37 -6.33
CA ASN A 123 3.06 23.67 -6.97
C ASN A 123 3.05 23.62 -8.51
N THR A 124 2.97 22.41 -9.10
CA THR A 124 3.04 22.21 -10.56
C THR A 124 1.82 21.46 -11.10
N SER A 125 1.89 20.16 -11.21
CA SER A 125 0.91 19.31 -11.89
C SER A 125 -0.37 19.06 -11.10
N LYS A 126 -0.30 19.13 -9.78
CA LYS A 126 -1.36 18.69 -8.84
C LYS A 126 -1.89 17.29 -9.16
N SER A 127 -1.02 16.43 -9.70
CA SER A 127 -1.36 15.06 -10.05
C SER A 127 -1.55 14.21 -8.79
N ILE A 128 -2.76 13.70 -8.57
CA ILE A 128 -3.08 12.81 -7.45
C ILE A 128 -2.19 11.56 -7.49
N ASP A 129 -2.06 10.91 -8.65
CA ASP A 129 -1.25 9.70 -8.78
C ASP A 129 0.23 9.93 -8.45
N ALA A 130 0.79 11.04 -8.94
CA ALA A 130 2.17 11.40 -8.63
C ALA A 130 2.36 11.71 -7.15
N PHE A 131 1.40 12.42 -6.52
CA PHE A 131 1.44 12.72 -5.09
C PHE A 131 1.31 11.44 -4.26
N THR A 132 0.32 10.59 -4.55
CA THR A 132 0.08 9.30 -3.86
C THR A 132 1.32 8.41 -3.87
N LYS A 133 2.10 8.42 -4.95
CA LYS A 133 3.36 7.66 -5.02
C LYS A 133 4.33 8.06 -3.91
N PHE A 134 4.60 9.35 -3.75
CA PHE A 134 5.54 9.87 -2.74
C PHE A 134 4.95 9.88 -1.34
N ASP A 135 3.62 9.98 -1.21
CA ASP A 135 2.87 9.79 0.03
C ASP A 135 3.08 8.38 0.58
N ASN A 136 2.81 7.36 -0.23
CA ASN A 136 3.00 5.97 0.17
C ASN A 136 4.46 5.66 0.51
N GLU A 137 5.41 6.16 -0.29
CA GLU A 137 6.84 5.93 -0.09
C GLU A 137 7.30 6.54 1.25
N PHE A 138 6.78 7.71 1.64
CA PHE A 138 7.06 8.33 2.93
C PHE A 138 6.70 7.39 4.11
N HIS A 139 5.54 6.79 4.08
CA HIS A 139 5.06 5.87 5.11
C HIS A 139 5.82 4.53 5.11
N ILE A 140 6.08 3.98 3.92
CA ILE A 140 6.84 2.73 3.75
C ILE A 140 8.24 2.85 4.36
N GLU A 141 8.95 3.93 4.07
CA GLU A 141 10.30 4.15 4.57
C GLU A 141 10.37 4.27 6.10
N ILE A 142 9.38 4.90 6.72
CA ILE A 142 9.26 4.97 8.19
C ILE A 142 9.13 3.56 8.78
N VAL A 143 8.27 2.71 8.21
CA VAL A 143 8.05 1.35 8.71
C VAL A 143 9.27 0.46 8.48
N HIS A 144 9.83 0.47 7.27
CA HIS A 144 10.95 -0.39 6.88
C HIS A 144 12.27 0.00 7.58
N HIS A 145 12.37 1.23 8.08
CA HIS A 145 13.54 1.69 8.84
C HIS A 145 13.86 0.79 10.04
N LEU A 146 12.84 0.27 10.71
CA LEU A 146 13.05 -0.59 11.89
C LEU A 146 13.58 -1.98 11.54
N LYS A 147 13.58 -2.38 10.26
CA LYS A 147 14.00 -3.70 9.77
C LYS A 147 13.29 -4.85 10.51
N ASN A 148 12.06 -4.60 10.96
CA ASN A 148 11.22 -5.58 11.62
C ASN A 148 10.37 -6.32 10.57
N LYS A 149 10.82 -7.52 10.19
CA LYS A 149 10.16 -8.36 9.16
C LYS A 149 8.66 -8.60 9.41
N SER A 150 8.21 -8.58 10.66
CA SER A 150 6.79 -8.73 10.99
C SER A 150 6.00 -7.47 10.69
N PHE A 151 6.57 -6.29 10.98
CA PHE A 151 5.95 -5.01 10.61
C PHE A 151 5.93 -4.84 9.10
N ASP A 152 7.06 -5.09 8.44
CA ASP A 152 7.16 -5.04 6.97
C ASP A 152 6.06 -5.90 6.35
N LYS A 153 5.94 -7.17 6.78
CA LYS A 153 4.92 -8.08 6.26
C LYS A 153 3.49 -7.58 6.48
N LEU A 154 3.17 -7.14 7.71
CA LEU A 154 1.83 -6.65 8.04
C LEU A 154 1.48 -5.39 7.26
N PHE A 155 2.43 -4.48 7.10
CA PHE A 155 2.25 -3.24 6.35
C PHE A 155 2.09 -3.50 4.85
N ASP A 156 2.96 -4.36 4.28
CA ASP A 156 2.93 -4.74 2.87
C ASP A 156 1.59 -5.40 2.47
N MET A 157 1.00 -6.19 3.36
CA MET A 157 -0.34 -6.77 3.14
C MET A 157 -1.44 -5.71 3.06
N GLN A 158 -1.23 -4.53 3.61
CA GLN A 158 -2.20 -3.43 3.58
C GLN A 158 -1.92 -2.40 2.49
N LEU A 159 -0.78 -2.47 1.79
CA LEU A 159 -0.34 -1.43 0.85
C LEU A 159 -1.37 -1.12 -0.24
N TYR A 160 -2.05 -2.13 -0.76
CA TYR A 160 -3.11 -1.90 -1.75
C TYR A 160 -4.25 -1.05 -1.17
N ARG A 161 -4.77 -1.44 0.00
CA ARG A 161 -5.84 -0.70 0.69
C ARG A 161 -5.40 0.71 1.07
N ILE A 162 -4.18 0.85 1.57
CA ILE A 162 -3.58 2.15 1.92
C ILE A 162 -3.53 3.05 0.68
N LYS A 163 -3.07 2.52 -0.45
CA LYS A 163 -3.00 3.26 -1.72
C LYS A 163 -4.39 3.70 -2.22
N GLU A 164 -5.35 2.80 -2.20
CA GLU A 164 -6.74 3.11 -2.60
C GLU A 164 -7.34 4.20 -1.71
N LEU A 165 -7.14 4.11 -0.39
CA LEU A 165 -7.57 5.13 0.57
C LEU A 165 -6.89 6.47 0.35
N ALA A 166 -5.57 6.48 0.16
CA ALA A 166 -4.81 7.69 -0.11
C ALA A 166 -5.31 8.36 -1.38
N THR A 167 -5.43 7.63 -2.49
CA THR A 167 -5.91 8.14 -3.77
C THR A 167 -7.32 8.73 -3.65
N SER A 168 -8.24 8.02 -2.99
CA SER A 168 -9.61 8.50 -2.76
C SER A 168 -9.65 9.74 -1.86
N SER A 169 -8.85 9.77 -0.79
CA SER A 169 -8.77 10.90 0.14
C SER A 169 -8.18 12.14 -0.55
N LEU A 170 -7.06 11.98 -1.26
CA LEU A 170 -6.34 13.06 -1.93
C LEU A 170 -7.12 13.70 -3.08
N ALA A 171 -8.18 13.04 -3.59
CA ALA A 171 -9.09 13.62 -4.56
C ALA A 171 -9.96 14.75 -4.00
N HIS A 172 -10.07 14.90 -2.68
CA HIS A 172 -10.81 15.99 -2.06
C HIS A 172 -10.01 17.29 -2.10
N ILE A 173 -10.72 18.41 -2.33
CA ILE A 173 -10.12 19.75 -2.41
C ILE A 173 -9.36 20.07 -1.12
N GLY A 174 -8.12 20.52 -1.23
CA GLY A 174 -7.27 20.92 -0.11
C GLY A 174 -6.65 19.75 0.67
N ARG A 175 -6.96 18.49 0.31
CA ARG A 175 -6.45 17.35 1.08
C ARG A 175 -4.95 17.11 0.85
N MET A 176 -4.45 17.31 -0.37
CA MET A 176 -3.00 17.19 -0.64
C MET A 176 -2.18 18.18 0.18
N GLU A 177 -2.63 19.45 0.28
CA GLU A 177 -2.00 20.50 1.09
C GLU A 177 -1.98 20.12 2.58
N ASN A 178 -3.11 19.62 3.08
CA ASN A 178 -3.22 19.16 4.46
C ASN A 178 -2.31 17.96 4.73
N THR A 179 -2.28 16.98 3.82
CA THR A 179 -1.42 15.79 3.93
C THR A 179 0.06 16.19 3.97
N LEU A 180 0.51 17.09 3.09
CA LEU A 180 1.88 17.57 3.14
C LEU A 180 2.21 18.27 4.48
N THR A 181 1.27 19.02 5.02
CA THR A 181 1.43 19.68 6.33
C THR A 181 1.53 18.63 7.46
N GLU A 182 0.67 17.62 7.44
CA GLU A 182 0.71 16.49 8.38
C GLU A 182 2.05 15.75 8.32
N HIS A 183 2.56 15.45 7.11
CA HIS A 183 3.86 14.81 6.93
C HIS A 183 5.02 15.66 7.43
N LYS A 184 5.01 16.98 7.16
CA LYS A 184 6.01 17.91 7.70
C LYS A 184 5.99 17.93 9.22
N ASN A 185 4.82 17.86 9.85
CA ASN A 185 4.69 17.80 11.31
C ASN A 185 5.27 16.50 11.87
N ILE A 186 4.96 15.34 11.27
CA ILE A 186 5.54 14.05 11.65
C ILE A 186 7.06 14.06 11.50
N PHE A 187 7.55 14.55 10.38
CA PHE A 187 8.99 14.69 10.12
C PHE A 187 9.68 15.56 11.18
N ASN A 188 9.11 16.74 11.47
CA ASN A 188 9.67 17.67 12.46
C ASN A 188 9.67 17.05 13.88
N ALA A 189 8.60 16.34 14.27
CA ALA A 189 8.58 15.65 15.56
C ALA A 189 9.70 14.61 15.64
N MET A 190 9.83 13.74 14.64
CA MET A 190 10.89 12.72 14.60
C MET A 190 12.30 13.34 14.65
N THR A 191 12.56 14.41 13.91
CA THR A 191 13.89 15.06 13.85
C THR A 191 14.25 15.83 15.11
N ASN A 192 13.27 16.23 15.91
CA ASN A 192 13.45 16.91 17.20
C ASN A 192 13.45 15.95 18.40
N GLY A 193 13.13 14.67 18.18
CA GLY A 193 13.06 13.67 19.24
C GLY A 193 11.81 13.78 20.12
N ASP A 194 10.71 14.30 19.56
CA ASP A 194 9.41 14.54 20.22
C ASP A 194 8.38 13.46 19.83
#